data_8ce5a4a25e5c6e7098a13bb0f15f64e9
#
_entry.id   8ce5a4a25e5c6e7098a13bb0f15f64e9
#
_cell.length_a   1.000
_cell.length_b   1.000
_cell.length_c   1.000
_cell.angle_alpha   90.00
_cell.angle_beta   90.00
_cell.angle_gamma   90.00
#
_symmetry.space_group_name_H-M   'P 1'
#
loop_
_entity.id
_entity.type
_entity.pdbx_description
1 polymer ?
#
loop_
_entity_poly.entity_id
_entity_poly.type
_entity_poly.pdbx_seq_one_letter_code
_entity_poly.pdbx_strand_id
1 'polypeptide(L)'
;MTTTTRFAPAPETEAGSMSMFAALLAVAVMVMAGVVWDGSTRMRDANKAAYAATEAGRAASQAISAEAIAGRDADIDPSAGAVAARRYLAAAGVAGTVAVSGQRVIITTSVTWTPTFVPTGSQTMTGRAEARTVRT
;
A
#
# COMPACT_ATOMS: atom_id res chain seq x y z
N MET A 1 -75.27 28.11 -23.60
CA MET A 1 -74.00 27.66 -24.19
C MET A 1 -72.99 27.49 -23.06
N THR A 2 -72.78 26.25 -22.58
CA THR A 2 -71.91 25.99 -21.43
C THR A 2 -70.59 25.39 -21.97
N THR A 3 -69.52 26.16 -21.95
CA THR A 3 -68.22 25.74 -22.43
C THR A 3 -67.54 24.92 -21.31
N THR A 4 -67.48 23.60 -21.47
CA THR A 4 -66.77 22.70 -20.57
C THR A 4 -65.26 22.70 -20.93
N THR A 5 -64.49 23.41 -20.17
CA THR A 5 -63.03 23.37 -20.30
C THR A 5 -62.51 22.00 -19.78
N ARG A 6 -62.12 21.14 -20.71
CA ARG A 6 -61.37 19.88 -20.36
C ARG A 6 -59.99 20.23 -19.90
N PHE A 7 -59.73 20.03 -18.62
CA PHE A 7 -58.37 20.01 -18.09
C PHE A 7 -57.71 18.73 -18.60
N ALA A 8 -56.67 18.87 -19.39
CA ALA A 8 -55.80 17.76 -19.77
C ALA A 8 -54.94 17.39 -18.55
N PRO A 9 -54.85 16.11 -18.15
CA PRO A 9 -53.96 15.71 -17.10
C PRO A 9 -52.50 15.95 -17.57
N ALA A 10 -51.72 16.60 -16.72
CA ALA A 10 -50.30 16.80 -16.95
C ALA A 10 -49.56 15.44 -17.02
N PRO A 11 -48.53 15.30 -17.83
CA PRO A 11 -47.77 14.06 -17.93
C PRO A 11 -46.94 13.86 -16.65
N GLU A 12 -47.47 13.10 -15.70
CA GLU A 12 -46.82 12.78 -14.44
C GLU A 12 -45.65 11.75 -14.57
N THR A 13 -45.45 11.23 -15.77
CA THR A 13 -44.49 10.14 -16.04
C THR A 13 -43.02 10.59 -16.18
N GLU A 14 -42.75 11.84 -16.49
CA GLU A 14 -41.38 12.31 -16.72
C GLU A 14 -40.62 12.63 -15.41
N ALA A 15 -41.27 13.14 -14.39
CA ALA A 15 -40.68 13.49 -13.12
C ALA A 15 -40.19 12.26 -12.35
N GLY A 16 -40.89 11.12 -12.42
CA GLY A 16 -40.53 9.87 -11.80
C GLY A 16 -39.29 9.22 -12.46
N SER A 17 -39.18 9.31 -13.78
CA SER A 17 -38.08 8.79 -14.56
C SER A 17 -36.76 9.53 -14.27
N MET A 18 -36.81 10.86 -14.19
CA MET A 18 -35.63 11.68 -13.84
C MET A 18 -35.13 11.42 -12.42
N SER A 19 -36.01 11.25 -11.45
CA SER A 19 -35.64 10.95 -10.07
C SER A 19 -34.98 9.57 -9.94
N MET A 20 -35.50 8.57 -10.62
CA MET A 20 -34.94 7.23 -10.65
C MET A 20 -33.54 7.22 -11.30
N PHE A 21 -33.37 7.92 -12.41
CA PHE A 21 -32.08 8.06 -13.08
C PHE A 21 -31.05 8.77 -12.19
N ALA A 22 -31.44 9.86 -11.51
CA ALA A 22 -30.58 10.58 -10.59
C ALA A 22 -30.14 9.70 -9.41
N ALA A 23 -31.04 8.88 -8.86
CA ALA A 23 -30.72 7.93 -7.79
C ALA A 23 -29.73 6.86 -8.24
N LEU A 24 -29.92 6.27 -9.42
CA LEU A 24 -28.99 5.28 -9.99
C LEU A 24 -27.61 5.90 -10.26
N LEU A 25 -27.58 7.12 -10.78
CA LEU A 25 -26.32 7.83 -11.01
C LEU A 25 -25.59 8.11 -9.71
N ALA A 26 -26.29 8.52 -8.65
CA ALA A 26 -25.70 8.77 -7.34
C ALA A 26 -25.08 7.49 -6.76
N VAL A 27 -25.76 6.35 -6.86
CA VAL A 27 -25.22 5.04 -6.42
C VAL A 27 -23.98 4.67 -7.24
N ALA A 28 -24.02 4.84 -8.56
CA ALA A 28 -22.86 4.53 -9.41
C ALA A 28 -21.65 5.38 -9.04
N VAL A 29 -21.81 6.67 -8.78
CA VAL A 29 -20.74 7.58 -8.34
C VAL A 29 -20.20 7.16 -6.98
N MET A 30 -21.05 6.76 -6.02
CA MET A 30 -20.61 6.26 -4.71
C MET A 30 -19.76 4.98 -4.82
N VAL A 31 -20.19 4.04 -5.67
CA VAL A 31 -19.42 2.80 -5.91
C VAL A 31 -18.06 3.12 -6.52
N MET A 32 -18.01 4.00 -7.53
CA MET A 32 -16.75 4.42 -8.14
C MET A 32 -15.82 5.11 -7.14
N ALA A 33 -16.36 5.99 -6.30
CA ALA A 33 -15.58 6.64 -5.23
C ALA A 33 -14.99 5.62 -4.25
N GLY A 34 -15.76 4.59 -3.87
CA GLY A 34 -15.29 3.49 -3.01
C GLY A 34 -14.15 2.69 -3.63
N VAL A 35 -14.23 2.37 -4.93
CA VAL A 35 -13.16 1.66 -5.66
C VAL A 35 -11.88 2.49 -5.73
N VAL A 36 -12.00 3.79 -5.99
CA VAL A 36 -10.86 4.71 -6.03
C VAL A 36 -10.21 4.81 -4.65
N TRP A 37 -11.00 4.87 -3.58
CA TRP A 37 -10.50 4.89 -2.21
C TRP A 37 -9.70 3.63 -1.89
N ASP A 38 -10.25 2.45 -2.13
CA ASP A 38 -9.58 1.17 -1.89
C ASP A 38 -8.29 1.05 -2.72
N GLY A 39 -8.31 1.49 -3.98
CA GLY A 39 -7.12 1.52 -4.83
C GLY A 39 -6.02 2.42 -4.28
N SER A 40 -6.38 3.60 -3.77
CA SER A 40 -5.42 4.55 -3.19
C SER A 40 -4.79 4.03 -1.89
N THR A 41 -5.56 3.41 -1.01
CA THR A 41 -5.06 2.82 0.24
C THR A 41 -4.15 1.63 -0.04
N ARG A 42 -4.50 0.77 -0.99
CA ARG A 42 -3.65 -0.33 -1.46
C ARG A 42 -2.28 0.16 -1.94
N MET A 43 -2.26 1.23 -2.73
CA MET A 43 -1.01 1.82 -3.22
C MET A 43 -0.14 2.36 -2.07
N ARG A 44 -0.76 2.99 -1.08
CA ARG A 44 -0.04 3.49 0.11
C ARG A 44 0.61 2.34 0.90
N ASP A 45 -0.11 1.24 1.11
CA ASP A 45 0.39 0.09 1.86
C ASP A 45 1.49 -0.65 1.08
N ALA A 46 1.36 -0.77 -0.24
CA ALA A 46 2.41 -1.30 -1.10
C ALA A 46 3.69 -0.42 -1.05
N ASN A 47 3.53 0.89 -1.15
CA ASN A 47 4.64 1.83 -1.02
C ASN A 47 5.27 1.77 0.39
N LYS A 48 4.47 1.70 1.45
CA LYS A 48 4.96 1.54 2.83
C LYS A 48 5.84 0.30 2.98
N ALA A 49 5.42 -0.84 2.43
CA ALA A 49 6.23 -2.05 2.45
C ALA A 49 7.54 -1.86 1.67
N ALA A 50 7.50 -1.31 0.47
CA ALA A 50 8.67 -1.09 -0.37
C ALA A 50 9.67 -0.10 0.25
N TYR A 51 9.19 1.03 0.78
CA TYR A 51 10.05 2.01 1.45
C TYR A 51 10.68 1.47 2.72
N ALA A 52 9.92 0.74 3.55
CA ALA A 52 10.46 0.12 4.75
C ALA A 52 11.58 -0.89 4.43
N ALA A 53 11.42 -1.69 3.37
CA ALA A 53 12.46 -2.61 2.91
C ALA A 53 13.72 -1.85 2.45
N THR A 54 13.55 -0.80 1.65
CA THR A 54 14.65 0.01 1.11
C THR A 54 15.44 0.70 2.24
N GLU A 55 14.75 1.32 3.19
CA GLU A 55 15.41 2.01 4.31
C GLU A 55 16.09 1.03 5.28
N ALA A 56 15.48 -0.14 5.53
CA ALA A 56 16.14 -1.20 6.29
C ALA A 56 17.40 -1.71 5.57
N GLY A 57 17.36 -1.81 4.23
CA GLY A 57 18.53 -2.13 3.40
C GLY A 57 19.63 -1.09 3.50
N ARG A 58 19.24 0.21 3.51
CA ARG A 58 20.20 1.31 3.71
C ARG A 58 20.84 1.27 5.11
N ALA A 59 20.04 1.02 6.16
CA ALA A 59 20.56 0.85 7.52
C ALA A 59 21.53 -0.33 7.61
N ALA A 60 21.22 -1.46 6.95
CA ALA A 60 22.13 -2.60 6.87
C ALA A 60 23.45 -2.25 6.18
N SER A 61 23.41 -1.59 5.04
CA SER A 61 24.60 -1.18 4.29
C SER A 61 25.47 -0.21 5.08
N GLN A 62 24.88 0.73 5.80
CA GLN A 62 25.61 1.68 6.65
C GLN A 62 26.32 0.97 7.81
N ALA A 63 25.65 0.00 8.47
CA ALA A 63 26.25 -0.76 9.55
C ALA A 63 27.42 -1.60 9.06
N ILE A 64 27.29 -2.24 7.90
CA ILE A 64 28.38 -3.01 7.26
C ILE A 64 29.57 -2.10 6.92
N SER A 65 29.30 -0.92 6.34
CA SER A 65 30.34 0.05 5.98
C SER A 65 31.06 0.62 7.20
N ALA A 66 30.36 0.84 8.30
CA ALA A 66 30.93 1.34 9.54
C ALA A 66 31.92 0.32 10.16
N GLU A 67 31.62 -0.97 10.06
CA GLU A 67 32.53 -2.03 10.51
C GLU A 67 33.80 -2.12 9.65
N ALA A 68 33.66 -1.98 8.32
CA ALA A 68 34.77 -1.94 7.39
C ALA A 68 35.75 -0.78 7.71
N ILE A 69 35.17 0.43 7.95
CA ILE A 69 35.98 1.62 8.31
C ILE A 69 36.68 1.47 9.66
N ALA A 70 36.11 0.72 10.61
CA ALA A 70 36.68 0.48 11.92
C ALA A 70 37.88 -0.50 11.88
N GLY A 71 38.35 -0.90 10.71
CA GLY A 71 39.56 -1.74 10.53
C GLY A 71 39.38 -3.20 10.88
N ARG A 72 38.14 -3.70 10.88
CA ARG A 72 37.81 -5.12 11.04
C ARG A 72 37.80 -5.85 9.70
N ASP A 73 38.78 -5.50 8.85
CA ASP A 73 38.85 -5.91 7.44
C ASP A 73 39.00 -7.41 7.17
N ALA A 74 39.19 -8.25 8.19
CA ALA A 74 39.44 -9.67 7.95
C ALA A 74 38.17 -10.46 7.58
N ASP A 75 37.00 -10.03 8.05
CA ASP A 75 35.74 -10.72 7.77
C ASP A 75 34.60 -9.74 8.02
N ILE A 76 34.13 -9.06 6.94
CA ILE A 76 33.01 -8.16 7.04
C ILE A 76 31.76 -9.01 7.36
N ASP A 77 31.37 -9.02 8.63
CA ASP A 77 30.22 -9.81 9.10
C ASP A 77 28.90 -9.16 8.70
N PRO A 78 28.12 -9.78 7.81
CA PRO A 78 26.80 -9.27 7.44
C PRO A 78 25.79 -9.28 8.60
N SER A 79 26.15 -9.90 9.73
CA SER A 79 25.28 -9.98 10.91
C SER A 79 24.99 -8.60 11.50
N ALA A 80 25.95 -7.69 11.50
CA ALA A 80 25.75 -6.31 11.96
C ALA A 80 24.71 -5.59 11.09
N GLY A 81 24.77 -5.78 9.77
CA GLY A 81 23.76 -5.28 8.85
C GLY A 81 22.37 -5.87 9.13
N ALA A 82 22.29 -7.17 9.41
CA ALA A 82 21.03 -7.82 9.73
C ALA A 82 20.43 -7.30 11.05
N VAL A 83 21.25 -7.03 12.06
CA VAL A 83 20.82 -6.42 13.33
C VAL A 83 20.27 -5.02 13.09
N ALA A 84 20.99 -4.18 12.32
CA ALA A 84 20.57 -2.83 12.00
C ALA A 84 19.25 -2.82 11.24
N ALA A 85 19.06 -3.70 10.24
CA ALA A 85 17.84 -3.84 9.50
C ALA A 85 16.65 -4.22 10.40
N ARG A 86 16.83 -5.22 11.27
CA ARG A 86 15.78 -5.64 12.22
C ARG A 86 15.39 -4.50 13.17
N ARG A 87 16.38 -3.78 13.69
CA ARG A 87 16.15 -2.63 14.57
C ARG A 87 15.34 -1.54 13.87
N TYR A 88 15.66 -1.26 12.61
CA TYR A 88 14.92 -0.30 11.81
C TYR A 88 13.46 -0.74 11.61
N LEU A 89 13.22 -2.00 11.19
CA LEU A 89 11.87 -2.52 10.97
C LEU A 89 11.03 -2.49 12.25
N ALA A 90 11.63 -2.84 13.39
CA ALA A 90 10.96 -2.75 14.69
C ALA A 90 10.60 -1.30 15.07
N ALA A 91 11.51 -0.35 14.84
CA ALA A 91 11.25 1.07 15.08
C ALA A 91 10.18 1.66 14.13
N ALA A 92 10.16 1.20 12.88
CA ALA A 92 9.17 1.61 11.87
C ALA A 92 7.79 0.94 12.07
N GLY A 93 7.68 -0.06 12.95
CA GLY A 93 6.44 -0.80 13.17
C GLY A 93 5.99 -1.58 11.93
N VAL A 94 6.92 -2.04 11.10
CA VAL A 94 6.63 -2.81 9.88
C VAL A 94 7.08 -4.24 10.06
N ALA A 95 6.17 -5.18 9.84
CA ALA A 95 6.51 -6.61 9.87
C ALA A 95 7.46 -6.95 8.72
N GLY A 96 8.48 -7.76 9.01
CA GLY A 96 9.43 -8.18 8.01
C GLY A 96 10.38 -9.26 8.50
N THR A 97 11.06 -9.90 7.57
CA THR A 97 12.08 -10.91 7.80
C THR A 97 13.42 -10.42 7.27
N VAL A 98 14.47 -10.70 8.00
CA VAL A 98 15.85 -10.39 7.61
C VAL A 98 16.63 -11.69 7.60
N ALA A 99 17.08 -12.11 6.43
CA ALA A 99 17.88 -13.30 6.22
C ALA A 99 19.30 -12.91 5.77
N VAL A 100 20.29 -13.63 6.26
CA VAL A 100 21.67 -13.51 5.81
C VAL A 100 21.98 -14.71 4.89
N SER A 101 22.49 -14.43 3.70
CA SER A 101 22.86 -15.43 2.73
C SER A 101 24.25 -15.10 2.16
N GLY A 102 25.29 -15.78 2.68
CA GLY A 102 26.68 -15.43 2.39
C GLY A 102 26.97 -13.98 2.78
N GLN A 103 27.43 -13.17 1.85
CA GLN A 103 27.73 -11.75 2.08
C GLN A 103 26.55 -10.80 1.76
N ARG A 104 25.33 -11.31 1.80
CA ARG A 104 24.11 -10.54 1.50
C ARG A 104 23.15 -10.57 2.67
N VAL A 105 22.53 -9.41 2.91
CA VAL A 105 21.41 -9.27 3.83
C VAL A 105 20.17 -9.07 2.98
N ILE A 106 19.24 -10.01 3.04
CA ILE A 106 17.98 -9.97 2.30
C ILE A 106 16.89 -9.56 3.28
N ILE A 107 16.21 -8.48 2.95
CA ILE A 107 15.12 -7.92 3.77
C ILE A 107 13.83 -8.09 2.99
N THR A 108 12.82 -8.68 3.62
CA THR A 108 11.47 -8.79 3.07
C THR A 108 10.50 -8.21 4.09
N THR A 109 9.73 -7.22 3.68
CA THR A 109 8.71 -6.57 4.50
C THR A 109 7.33 -6.99 4.07
N SER A 110 6.36 -6.92 4.97
CA SER A 110 4.96 -7.22 4.69
C SER A 110 4.04 -6.22 5.37
N VAL A 111 3.06 -5.74 4.63
CA VAL A 111 1.98 -4.88 5.13
C VAL A 111 0.67 -5.50 4.68
N THR A 112 -0.25 -5.70 5.60
CA THR A 112 -1.58 -6.23 5.28
C THR A 112 -2.49 -5.08 4.90
N TRP A 113 -3.01 -5.11 3.68
CA TRP A 113 -4.05 -4.22 3.20
C TRP A 113 -5.41 -4.90 3.31
N THR A 114 -6.40 -4.20 3.84
CA THR A 114 -7.78 -4.68 3.94
C THR A 114 -8.68 -3.67 3.21
N PRO A 115 -9.39 -4.09 2.15
CA PRO A 115 -10.31 -3.23 1.44
C PRO A 115 -11.50 -2.86 2.32
N THR A 116 -12.02 -1.65 2.12
CA THR A 116 -13.18 -1.14 2.87
C THR A 116 -14.48 -1.31 2.07
N PHE A 117 -14.43 -1.09 0.77
CA PHE A 117 -15.60 -1.06 -0.10
C PHE A 117 -15.72 -2.29 -1.02
N VAL A 118 -14.58 -2.87 -1.42
CA VAL A 118 -14.56 -4.01 -2.33
C VAL A 118 -14.34 -5.31 -1.53
N PRO A 119 -15.27 -6.26 -1.53
CA PRO A 119 -15.19 -7.47 -0.70
C PRO A 119 -14.23 -8.51 -1.30
N THR A 120 -12.97 -8.15 -1.52
CA THR A 120 -11.92 -9.04 -2.08
C THR A 120 -11.07 -9.73 -1.01
N GLY A 121 -11.33 -9.47 0.27
CA GLY A 121 -10.52 -9.99 1.38
C GLY A 121 -9.18 -9.27 1.55
N SER A 122 -8.52 -9.54 2.67
CA SER A 122 -7.21 -8.95 3.01
C SER A 122 -6.12 -9.48 2.08
N GLN A 123 -5.22 -8.60 1.66
CA GLN A 123 -4.07 -8.93 0.80
C GLN A 123 -2.78 -8.45 1.46
N THR A 124 -1.71 -9.23 1.33
CA THR A 124 -0.40 -8.86 1.85
C THR A 124 0.42 -8.20 0.75
N MET A 125 0.83 -6.96 1.00
CA MET A 125 1.77 -6.22 0.17
C MET A 125 3.19 -6.49 0.67
N THR A 126 4.09 -6.85 -0.22
CA THR A 126 5.48 -7.19 0.14
C THR A 126 6.46 -6.20 -0.48
N GLY A 127 7.47 -5.81 0.30
CA GLY A 127 8.63 -5.10 -0.17
C GLY A 127 9.87 -5.98 -0.05
N ARG A 128 10.86 -5.79 -0.90
CA ARG A 128 12.13 -6.52 -0.83
C ARG A 128 13.29 -5.57 -1.09
N ALA A 129 14.35 -5.72 -0.29
CA ALA A 129 15.62 -5.06 -0.51
C ALA A 129 16.79 -6.03 -0.21
N GLU A 130 17.93 -5.74 -0.77
CA GLU A 130 19.16 -6.51 -0.58
C GLU A 130 20.30 -5.53 -0.31
N ALA A 131 21.06 -5.79 0.77
CA ALA A 131 22.31 -5.13 1.05
C ALA A 131 23.45 -6.13 0.81
N ARG A 132 24.52 -5.68 0.16
CA ARG A 132 25.66 -6.51 -0.19
C ARG A 132 26.95 -5.85 0.26
N THR A 133 27.86 -6.65 0.81
CA THR A 133 29.25 -6.22 0.99
C THR A 133 29.94 -6.23 -0.37
N VAL A 134 30.50 -5.10 -0.78
CA VAL A 134 31.33 -5.00 -1.99
C VAL A 134 32.78 -5.11 -1.53
N ARG A 135 33.46 -6.17 -1.92
CA ARG A 135 34.93 -6.22 -1.88
C ARG A 135 35.46 -5.43 -3.08
N THR A 136 36.22 -4.43 -2.81
CA THR A 136 37.07 -3.73 -3.81
C THR A 136 38.39 -4.45 -3.91
#